data_e7f087b7a29bfca6b330a4df234b4dae
#
_entry.id   e7f087b7a29bfca6b330a4df234b4dae
#
_cell.length_a   1.000
_cell.length_b   1.000
_cell.length_c   1.000
_cell.angle_alpha   90.00
_cell.angle_beta   90.00
_cell.angle_gamma   90.00
#
_symmetry.space_group_name_H-M   'P 1'
#
loop_
_entity.id
_entity.type
_entity.pdbx_description
1 polymer ?
#
loop_
_entity_poly.entity_id
_entity_poly.type
_entity_poly.pdbx_seq_one_letter_code
_entity_poly.pdbx_strand_id
1 'polypeptide(L)'
;LNIMDACLAAGVNYMDTANYEPRDEAKFEYKWQWAYQDRFKAAGLMALLGSGFDPGVTSVFATYTRKHLLDRIDTLDILDCNGGDTGLPFATNFNPEINLREVTAPSRHWENGQWIEGPALSNKQVFDFDQVGSKNMYLMYHEELESLVKHLPEIKRVRFWMTFGDSYLKHLEVLENVGMTRIDPVT
;
A
#
# COMPACT_ATOMS: atom_id res chain seq x y z
N LEU A 1 -10.50 9.91 -10.21
CA LEU A 1 -11.91 9.84 -9.81
C LEU A 1 -12.89 9.92 -10.99
N ASN A 2 -12.45 10.39 -12.17
CA ASN A 2 -13.30 10.55 -13.34
C ASN A 2 -14.00 9.24 -13.79
N ILE A 3 -13.35 8.09 -13.61
CA ILE A 3 -13.97 6.79 -13.93
C ILE A 3 -15.11 6.48 -12.98
N MET A 4 -14.96 6.80 -11.68
CA MET A 4 -16.06 6.64 -10.72
C MET A 4 -17.27 7.51 -11.08
N ASP A 5 -17.05 8.75 -11.50
CA ASP A 5 -18.11 9.63 -11.99
C ASP A 5 -18.78 9.06 -13.25
N ALA A 6 -18.00 8.54 -14.19
CA ALA A 6 -18.54 7.91 -15.39
C ALA A 6 -19.36 6.66 -15.08
N CYS A 7 -18.92 5.82 -14.14
CA CYS A 7 -19.68 4.64 -13.68
C CYS A 7 -21.03 5.04 -13.07
N LEU A 8 -21.04 6.07 -12.21
CA LEU A 8 -22.28 6.59 -11.63
C LEU A 8 -23.22 7.13 -12.71
N ALA A 9 -22.69 7.89 -13.67
CA ALA A 9 -23.48 8.44 -14.78
C ALA A 9 -24.06 7.34 -15.69
N ALA A 10 -23.32 6.26 -15.89
CA ALA A 10 -23.73 5.11 -16.70
C ALA A 10 -24.61 4.09 -15.95
N GLY A 11 -24.75 4.22 -14.63
CA GLY A 11 -25.48 3.26 -13.80
C GLY A 11 -24.80 1.90 -13.69
N VAL A 12 -23.46 1.84 -13.67
CA VAL A 12 -22.68 0.60 -13.58
C VAL A 12 -21.79 0.57 -12.35
N ASN A 13 -21.47 -0.63 -11.89
CA ASN A 13 -20.54 -0.82 -10.79
C ASN A 13 -19.11 -0.40 -11.17
N TYR A 14 -18.33 -0.04 -10.17
CA TYR A 14 -16.91 0.34 -10.29
C TYR A 14 -16.01 -0.70 -9.62
N MET A 15 -14.85 -0.94 -10.20
CA MET A 15 -13.78 -1.73 -9.58
C MET A 15 -12.42 -1.19 -10.01
N ASP A 16 -11.46 -1.17 -9.08
CA ASP A 16 -10.05 -0.89 -9.35
C ASP A 16 -9.12 -1.87 -8.65
N THR A 17 -7.83 -1.77 -8.94
CA THR A 17 -6.76 -2.58 -8.33
C THR A 17 -5.81 -1.77 -7.48
N ALA A 18 -6.05 -0.46 -7.34
CA ALA A 18 -5.21 0.48 -6.62
C ALA A 18 -6.04 1.68 -6.15
N ASN A 19 -5.44 2.57 -5.40
CA ASN A 19 -6.10 3.80 -4.95
C ASN A 19 -5.86 4.98 -5.91
N TYR A 20 -6.60 6.06 -5.71
CA TYR A 20 -6.39 7.34 -6.36
C TYR A 20 -5.31 8.14 -5.63
N GLU A 21 -4.34 8.65 -6.38
CA GLU A 21 -3.30 9.54 -5.88
C GLU A 21 -3.42 10.91 -6.55
N PRO A 22 -3.62 12.01 -5.80
CA PRO A 22 -3.49 13.36 -6.34
C PRO A 22 -2.04 13.64 -6.75
N ARG A 23 -1.86 14.29 -7.91
CA ARG A 23 -0.51 14.57 -8.44
C ARG A 23 0.32 15.52 -7.58
N ASP A 24 -0.35 16.40 -6.86
CA ASP A 24 0.24 17.46 -6.03
C ASP A 24 0.45 17.04 -4.57
N GLU A 25 -0.20 15.97 -4.11
CA GLU A 25 -0.07 15.51 -2.72
C GLU A 25 0.86 14.31 -2.56
N ALA A 26 1.04 13.48 -3.60
CA ALA A 26 1.81 12.24 -3.57
C ALA A 26 1.45 11.34 -2.37
N LYS A 27 0.17 11.12 -2.14
CA LYS A 27 -0.35 10.36 -1.01
C LYS A 27 -1.23 9.21 -1.48
N PHE A 28 -0.92 8.02 -1.00
CA PHE A 28 -1.67 6.78 -1.24
C PHE A 28 -2.73 6.60 -0.16
N GLU A 29 -3.92 7.17 -0.32
CA GLU A 29 -5.00 7.12 0.67
C GLU A 29 -6.34 6.85 -0.01
N TYR A 30 -7.21 6.05 0.64
CA TYR A 30 -8.56 5.79 0.14
C TYR A 30 -9.56 6.92 0.36
N LYS A 31 -9.23 7.95 1.12
CA LYS A 31 -10.17 9.02 1.50
C LYS A 31 -10.91 9.63 0.30
N TRP A 32 -10.22 9.76 -0.84
CA TRP A 32 -10.77 10.32 -2.07
C TRP A 32 -11.86 9.45 -2.69
N GLN A 33 -11.65 8.14 -2.68
CA GLN A 33 -12.59 7.16 -3.23
C GLN A 33 -13.69 6.84 -2.23
N TRP A 34 -13.39 6.77 -0.93
CA TRP A 34 -14.43 6.61 0.10
C TRP A 34 -15.40 7.77 0.16
N ALA A 35 -15.03 8.98 -0.26
CA ALA A 35 -15.95 10.11 -0.39
C ALA A 35 -17.08 9.86 -1.39
N TYR A 36 -16.96 8.85 -2.27
CA TYR A 36 -18.01 8.45 -3.20
C TYR A 36 -19.04 7.47 -2.60
N GLN A 37 -18.85 6.99 -1.38
CA GLN A 37 -19.67 5.94 -0.79
C GLN A 37 -21.16 6.25 -0.84
N ASP A 38 -21.58 7.44 -0.42
CA ASP A 38 -23.00 7.80 -0.38
C ASP A 38 -23.60 7.91 -1.78
N ARG A 39 -22.83 8.36 -2.76
CA ARG A 39 -23.28 8.45 -4.16
C ARG A 39 -23.50 7.07 -4.76
N PHE A 40 -22.58 6.11 -4.57
CA PHE A 40 -22.76 4.72 -5.04
C PHE A 40 -23.92 4.05 -4.30
N LYS A 41 -24.00 4.22 -2.98
CA LYS A 41 -25.11 3.69 -2.17
C LYS A 41 -26.47 4.22 -2.62
N ALA A 42 -26.60 5.52 -2.85
CA ALA A 42 -27.84 6.14 -3.33
C ALA A 42 -28.25 5.65 -4.73
N ALA A 43 -27.28 5.34 -5.58
CA ALA A 43 -27.49 4.77 -6.91
C ALA A 43 -27.78 3.27 -6.91
N GLY A 44 -27.68 2.59 -5.75
CA GLY A 44 -27.79 1.13 -5.67
C GLY A 44 -26.63 0.40 -6.36
N LEU A 45 -25.48 1.04 -6.47
CA LEU A 45 -24.29 0.54 -7.14
C LEU A 45 -23.19 0.18 -6.13
N MET A 46 -22.26 -0.67 -6.56
CA MET A 46 -21.09 -1.08 -5.79
C MET A 46 -19.83 -0.42 -6.36
N ALA A 47 -18.94 0.04 -5.47
CA ALA A 47 -17.55 0.34 -5.79
C ALA A 47 -16.63 -0.60 -5.01
N LEU A 48 -15.91 -1.49 -5.70
CA LEU A 48 -14.91 -2.37 -5.12
C LEU A 48 -13.54 -1.74 -5.33
N LEU A 49 -12.90 -1.33 -4.23
CA LEU A 49 -11.63 -0.62 -4.24
C LEU A 49 -10.47 -1.54 -3.89
N GLY A 50 -9.32 -1.36 -4.53
CA GLY A 50 -8.11 -2.10 -4.23
C GLY A 50 -8.25 -3.62 -4.41
N SER A 51 -8.86 -4.07 -5.50
CA SER A 51 -9.05 -5.50 -5.81
C SER A 51 -7.86 -6.07 -6.59
N GLY A 52 -6.65 -5.80 -6.11
CA GLY A 52 -5.38 -6.28 -6.64
C GLY A 52 -4.76 -7.38 -5.79
N PHE A 53 -3.43 -7.42 -5.76
CA PHE A 53 -2.68 -8.33 -4.89
C PHE A 53 -2.49 -7.67 -3.52
N ASP A 54 -1.80 -6.57 -3.46
CA ASP A 54 -1.66 -5.62 -2.37
C ASP A 54 -1.88 -4.18 -2.92
N PRO A 55 -3.01 -3.60 -2.62
CA PRO A 55 -4.15 -4.11 -1.84
C PRO A 55 -5.02 -5.12 -2.59
N GLY A 56 -5.64 -6.01 -1.82
CA GLY A 56 -6.68 -6.95 -2.32
C GLY A 56 -6.55 -8.34 -1.73
N VAL A 57 -5.68 -9.20 -2.26
CA VAL A 57 -5.47 -10.58 -1.78
C VAL A 57 -5.04 -10.59 -0.31
N THR A 58 -4.22 -9.66 0.14
CA THR A 58 -3.81 -9.49 1.54
C THR A 58 -5.02 -9.28 2.46
N SER A 59 -5.96 -8.44 2.06
CA SER A 59 -7.22 -8.21 2.78
C SER A 59 -8.12 -9.44 2.80
N VAL A 60 -8.16 -10.21 1.69
CA VAL A 60 -8.89 -11.48 1.62
C VAL A 60 -8.29 -12.51 2.59
N PHE A 61 -6.97 -12.66 2.62
CA PHE A 61 -6.30 -13.57 3.54
C PHE A 61 -6.55 -13.21 5.01
N ALA A 62 -6.45 -11.93 5.36
CA ALA A 62 -6.75 -11.46 6.72
C ALA A 62 -8.21 -11.75 7.11
N THR A 63 -9.16 -11.44 6.22
CA THR A 63 -10.58 -11.65 6.48
C THR A 63 -10.93 -13.13 6.54
N TYR A 64 -10.37 -13.96 5.65
CA TYR A 64 -10.56 -15.41 5.67
C TYR A 64 -10.03 -16.02 6.98
N THR A 65 -8.83 -15.63 7.38
CA THR A 65 -8.20 -16.08 8.61
C THR A 65 -9.05 -15.71 9.84
N ARG A 66 -9.51 -14.44 9.91
CA ARG A 66 -10.40 -13.98 10.98
C ARG A 66 -11.71 -14.73 11.03
N LYS A 67 -12.27 -15.06 9.87
CA LYS A 67 -13.58 -15.72 9.77
C LYS A 67 -13.54 -17.23 10.07
N HIS A 68 -12.45 -17.90 9.69
CA HIS A 68 -12.42 -19.36 9.63
C HIS A 68 -11.36 -20.03 10.51
N LEU A 69 -10.31 -19.31 10.92
CA LEU A 69 -9.15 -19.91 11.57
C LEU A 69 -8.88 -19.31 12.95
N LEU A 70 -9.25 -18.07 13.22
CA LEU A 70 -8.97 -17.36 14.46
C LEU A 70 -10.24 -16.70 15.02
N ASP A 71 -10.40 -16.73 16.33
CA ASP A 71 -11.49 -16.03 17.01
C ASP A 71 -11.31 -14.50 16.97
N ARG A 72 -10.04 -14.04 16.91
CA ARG A 72 -9.67 -12.62 16.91
C ARG A 72 -8.29 -12.43 16.29
N ILE A 73 -8.08 -11.25 15.66
CA ILE A 73 -6.77 -10.80 15.21
C ILE A 73 -6.37 -9.58 16.03
N ASP A 74 -5.40 -9.71 16.92
CA ASP A 74 -4.84 -8.59 17.67
C ASP A 74 -3.74 -7.86 16.89
N THR A 75 -2.93 -8.60 16.14
CA THR A 75 -1.81 -8.06 15.36
C THR A 75 -1.75 -8.71 13.98
N LEU A 76 -1.41 -7.91 12.97
CA LEU A 76 -1.23 -8.35 11.60
C LEU A 76 0.02 -7.70 11.03
N ASP A 77 0.93 -8.50 10.53
CA ASP A 77 2.06 -8.05 9.73
C ASP A 77 1.92 -8.64 8.32
N ILE A 78 1.91 -7.79 7.31
CA ILE A 78 1.97 -8.17 5.90
C ILE A 78 3.42 -8.11 5.47
N LEU A 79 3.93 -9.20 4.90
CA LEU A 79 5.32 -9.33 4.49
C LEU A 79 5.35 -9.57 2.98
N ASP A 80 5.54 -8.51 2.21
CA ASP A 80 5.69 -8.61 0.76
C ASP A 80 7.16 -8.87 0.40
N CYS A 81 7.42 -10.04 -0.15
CA CYS A 81 8.76 -10.49 -0.51
C CYS A 81 8.87 -10.74 -2.01
N ASN A 82 9.62 -9.89 -2.69
CA ASN A 82 10.01 -10.11 -4.07
C ASN A 82 11.36 -10.88 -4.13
N GLY A 83 11.31 -12.11 -4.61
CA GLY A 83 12.49 -12.96 -4.84
C GLY A 83 13.01 -12.94 -6.29
N GLY A 84 12.40 -12.12 -7.17
CA GLY A 84 12.79 -12.01 -8.57
C GLY A 84 14.08 -11.22 -8.81
N ASP A 85 14.64 -11.40 -10.00
CA ASP A 85 15.78 -10.64 -10.52
C ASP A 85 15.47 -10.22 -11.96
N THR A 86 15.59 -8.92 -12.24
CA THR A 86 15.36 -8.35 -13.57
C THR A 86 16.62 -8.36 -14.42
N GLY A 87 17.77 -8.70 -13.86
CA GLY A 87 19.09 -8.57 -14.51
C GLY A 87 19.55 -7.10 -14.67
N LEU A 88 18.82 -6.15 -14.12
CA LEU A 88 19.14 -4.72 -14.18
C LEU A 88 19.53 -4.20 -12.79
N PRO A 89 20.48 -3.25 -12.70
CA PRO A 89 20.92 -2.70 -11.41
C PRO A 89 19.85 -1.90 -10.68
N PHE A 90 18.91 -1.30 -11.42
CA PHE A 90 17.80 -0.52 -10.90
C PHE A 90 16.57 -0.71 -11.79
N ALA A 91 15.60 -1.44 -11.32
CA ALA A 91 14.35 -1.66 -12.03
C ALA A 91 13.21 -1.94 -11.05
N THR A 92 12.00 -1.61 -11.47
CA THR A 92 10.75 -1.94 -10.79
C THR A 92 9.86 -2.76 -11.72
N ASN A 93 8.94 -3.55 -11.15
CA ASN A 93 8.03 -4.39 -11.92
C ASN A 93 6.76 -3.63 -12.36
N PHE A 94 6.59 -2.39 -11.94
CA PHE A 94 5.44 -1.55 -12.26
C PHE A 94 5.86 -0.10 -12.49
N ASN A 95 4.94 0.84 -12.50
CA ASN A 95 5.22 2.24 -12.81
C ASN A 95 6.35 2.81 -11.93
N PRO A 96 7.50 3.23 -12.52
CA PRO A 96 8.66 3.68 -11.75
C PRO A 96 8.37 4.93 -10.91
N GLU A 97 7.55 5.85 -11.39
CA GLU A 97 7.20 7.07 -10.67
C GLU A 97 6.42 6.75 -9.38
N ILE A 98 5.41 5.89 -9.49
CA ILE A 98 4.61 5.45 -8.33
C ILE A 98 5.49 4.71 -7.34
N ASN A 99 6.31 3.78 -7.81
CA ASN A 99 7.21 3.02 -6.95
C ASN A 99 8.19 3.92 -6.19
N LEU A 100 8.82 4.89 -6.88
CA LEU A 100 9.73 5.84 -6.22
C LEU A 100 9.02 6.66 -5.14
N ARG A 101 7.82 7.15 -5.40
CA ARG A 101 7.04 7.91 -4.42
C ARG A 101 6.64 7.08 -3.22
N GLU A 102 6.21 5.86 -3.44
CA GLU A 102 5.85 4.92 -2.39
C GLU A 102 7.03 4.62 -1.47
N VAL A 103 8.19 4.29 -2.04
CA VAL A 103 9.39 3.92 -1.28
C VAL A 103 10.02 5.12 -0.55
N THR A 104 9.87 6.33 -1.07
CA THR A 104 10.36 7.57 -0.43
C THR A 104 9.34 8.21 0.53
N ALA A 105 8.11 7.72 0.57
CA ALA A 105 7.10 8.20 1.49
C ALA A 105 7.43 7.84 2.94
N PRO A 106 7.04 8.68 3.93
CA PRO A 106 7.13 8.31 5.34
C PRO A 106 6.46 6.97 5.61
N SER A 107 7.10 6.13 6.41
CA SER A 107 6.46 4.91 6.90
C SER A 107 5.29 5.26 7.80
N ARG A 108 4.20 4.48 7.72
CA ARG A 108 3.02 4.69 8.55
C ARG A 108 2.37 3.35 8.87
N HIS A 109 2.09 3.11 10.13
CA HIS A 109 1.45 1.89 10.56
C HIS A 109 0.47 2.15 11.72
N TRP A 110 -0.43 1.21 11.96
CA TRP A 110 -1.37 1.29 13.07
C TRP A 110 -0.83 0.61 14.30
N GLU A 111 -0.91 1.30 15.45
CA GLU A 111 -0.55 0.71 16.74
C GLU A 111 -1.37 1.33 17.89
N ASN A 112 -2.02 0.47 18.68
CA ASN A 112 -2.76 0.84 19.90
C ASN A 112 -3.75 1.99 19.72
N GLY A 113 -4.53 1.97 18.62
CA GLY A 113 -5.58 2.96 18.39
C GLY A 113 -5.13 4.24 17.70
N GLN A 114 -3.90 4.29 17.18
CA GLN A 114 -3.38 5.46 16.48
C GLN A 114 -2.44 5.10 15.34
N TRP A 115 -2.35 6.01 14.37
CA TRP A 115 -1.35 5.94 13.32
C TRP A 115 -0.01 6.46 13.83
N ILE A 116 1.04 5.66 13.63
CA ILE A 116 2.43 6.01 13.95
C ILE A 116 3.15 6.26 12.64
N GLU A 117 3.82 7.40 12.53
CA GLU A 117 4.62 7.77 11.37
C GLU A 117 6.10 7.80 11.71
N GLY A 118 6.94 7.51 10.72
CA GLY A 118 8.40 7.55 10.83
C GLY A 118 9.04 7.88 9.48
N PRO A 119 10.36 8.14 9.45
CA PRO A 119 11.07 8.37 8.20
C PRO A 119 10.96 7.16 7.27
N ALA A 120 11.00 7.41 5.96
CA ALA A 120 11.01 6.36 4.94
C ALA A 120 12.15 5.36 5.22
N LEU A 121 11.87 4.08 5.06
CA LEU A 121 12.84 2.97 5.20
C LEU A 121 13.64 2.94 6.53
N SER A 122 13.23 3.71 7.55
CA SER A 122 13.98 3.84 8.81
C SER A 122 13.93 2.58 9.69
N ASN A 123 12.88 1.78 9.58
CA ASN A 123 12.70 0.54 10.32
C ASN A 123 12.99 -0.66 9.41
N LYS A 124 14.03 -1.42 9.79
CA LYS A 124 14.49 -2.59 9.05
C LYS A 124 14.52 -3.81 9.95
N GLN A 125 14.01 -4.94 9.46
CA GLN A 125 14.12 -6.24 10.12
C GLN A 125 14.52 -7.32 9.11
N VAL A 126 15.12 -8.39 9.60
CA VAL A 126 15.40 -9.58 8.80
C VAL A 126 14.30 -10.60 9.04
N PHE A 127 13.71 -11.09 7.96
CA PHE A 127 12.79 -12.22 7.99
C PHE A 127 13.34 -13.37 7.16
N ASP A 128 13.10 -14.59 7.63
CA ASP A 128 13.48 -15.81 6.93
C ASP A 128 12.24 -16.41 6.26
N PHE A 129 12.22 -16.34 4.93
CA PHE A 129 11.10 -16.83 4.12
C PHE A 129 11.37 -18.24 3.66
N ASP A 130 10.42 -19.13 3.80
CA ASP A 130 10.49 -20.46 3.26
C ASP A 130 10.76 -20.40 1.75
N GLN A 131 11.73 -21.18 1.25
CA GLN A 131 12.17 -21.27 -0.14
C GLN A 131 12.86 -20.02 -0.74
N VAL A 132 12.71 -18.84 -0.14
CA VAL A 132 13.33 -17.58 -0.60
C VAL A 132 14.55 -17.21 0.22
N GLY A 133 14.61 -17.67 1.48
CA GLY A 133 15.68 -17.37 2.43
C GLY A 133 15.51 -16.01 3.14
N SER A 134 16.57 -15.63 3.86
CA SER A 134 16.55 -14.42 4.70
C SER A 134 16.57 -13.16 3.86
N LYS A 135 15.65 -12.25 4.13
CA LYS A 135 15.51 -10.95 3.44
C LYS A 135 15.45 -9.79 4.42
N ASN A 136 16.05 -8.69 4.00
CA ASN A 136 15.84 -7.41 4.67
C ASN A 136 14.46 -6.87 4.32
N MET A 137 13.63 -6.63 5.34
CA MET A 137 12.30 -6.06 5.21
C MET A 137 12.29 -4.66 5.79
N TYR A 138 11.65 -3.74 5.10
CA TYR A 138 11.52 -2.34 5.50
C TYR A 138 10.06 -2.04 5.80
N LEU A 139 9.82 -1.40 6.95
CA LEU A 139 8.48 -0.96 7.35
C LEU A 139 8.06 0.20 6.46
N MET A 140 6.90 0.06 5.84
CA MET A 140 6.34 1.05 4.94
C MET A 140 4.88 1.37 5.32
N TYR A 141 4.32 2.35 4.67
CA TYR A 141 2.88 2.51 4.56
C TYR A 141 2.40 1.81 3.28
N HIS A 142 1.27 1.14 3.38
CA HIS A 142 0.54 0.64 2.22
C HIS A 142 -0.97 0.81 2.47
N GLU A 143 -1.74 1.07 1.43
CA GLU A 143 -3.12 1.55 1.57
C GLU A 143 -4.09 0.52 2.15
N GLU A 144 -3.87 -0.79 2.00
CA GLU A 144 -4.73 -1.80 2.62
C GLU A 144 -4.76 -1.72 4.14
N LEU A 145 -3.73 -1.13 4.76
CA LEU A 145 -3.71 -0.92 6.21
C LEU A 145 -4.91 -0.10 6.68
N GLU A 146 -5.35 0.91 5.89
CA GLU A 146 -6.54 1.72 6.19
C GLU A 146 -7.81 0.88 6.19
N SER A 147 -7.96 0.02 5.17
CA SER A 147 -9.09 -0.88 5.04
C SER A 147 -9.15 -1.90 6.17
N LEU A 148 -8.01 -2.51 6.51
CA LEU A 148 -7.90 -3.49 7.58
C LEU A 148 -8.24 -2.89 8.94
N VAL A 149 -7.68 -1.73 9.28
CA VAL A 149 -7.99 -1.01 10.52
C VAL A 149 -9.48 -0.64 10.60
N LYS A 150 -10.06 -0.19 9.50
CA LYS A 150 -11.47 0.19 9.43
C LYS A 150 -12.42 -0.98 9.66
N HIS A 151 -12.09 -2.18 9.16
CA HIS A 151 -12.99 -3.33 9.16
C HIS A 151 -12.66 -4.41 10.20
N LEU A 152 -11.52 -4.29 10.87
CA LEU A 152 -11.12 -5.13 12.01
C LEU A 152 -10.97 -4.28 13.27
N PRO A 153 -12.08 -3.85 13.91
CA PRO A 153 -12.05 -2.88 15.00
C PRO A 153 -11.32 -3.37 16.27
N GLU A 154 -11.13 -4.68 16.40
CA GLU A 154 -10.38 -5.29 17.48
C GLU A 154 -8.85 -5.20 17.30
N ILE A 155 -8.36 -4.83 16.10
CA ILE A 155 -6.95 -4.91 15.77
C ILE A 155 -6.14 -3.83 16.51
N LYS A 156 -5.06 -4.22 17.16
CA LYS A 156 -4.18 -3.34 17.92
C LYS A 156 -2.97 -2.87 17.11
N ARG A 157 -2.50 -3.70 16.18
CA ARG A 157 -1.34 -3.38 15.34
C ARG A 157 -1.52 -3.94 13.94
N VAL A 158 -1.28 -3.09 12.92
CA VAL A 158 -1.17 -3.50 11.51
C VAL A 158 0.06 -2.87 10.91
N ARG A 159 0.91 -3.66 10.26
CA ARG A 159 2.16 -3.24 9.62
C ARG A 159 2.29 -3.86 8.24
N PHE A 160 2.92 -3.12 7.34
CA PHE A 160 3.31 -3.60 6.03
C PHE A 160 4.83 -3.53 5.89
N TRP A 161 5.42 -4.59 5.38
CA TRP A 161 6.85 -4.74 5.20
C TRP A 161 7.16 -5.21 3.78
N MET A 162 8.16 -4.59 3.14
CA MET A 162 8.56 -4.92 1.79
C MET A 162 10.07 -5.14 1.69
N THR A 163 10.49 -6.01 0.76
CA THR A 163 11.90 -6.23 0.44
C THR A 163 12.38 -5.29 -0.65
N PHE A 164 13.63 -4.86 -0.53
CA PHE A 164 14.35 -4.15 -1.59
C PHE A 164 15.76 -4.70 -1.73
N GLY A 165 16.26 -4.81 -2.97
CA GLY A 165 17.65 -5.15 -3.23
C GLY A 165 18.61 -4.03 -2.85
N ASP A 166 19.82 -4.38 -2.40
CA ASP A 166 20.83 -3.37 -2.03
C ASP A 166 21.22 -2.46 -3.19
N SER A 167 21.23 -2.98 -4.42
CA SER A 167 21.49 -2.17 -5.63
C SER A 167 20.39 -1.14 -5.84
N TYR A 168 19.13 -1.54 -5.71
CA TYR A 168 17.98 -0.65 -5.83
C TYR A 168 18.07 0.49 -4.82
N LEU A 169 18.31 0.18 -3.53
CA LEU A 169 18.38 1.19 -2.47
C LEU A 169 19.52 2.18 -2.68
N LYS A 170 20.68 1.73 -3.18
CA LYS A 170 21.80 2.63 -3.51
C LYS A 170 21.46 3.61 -4.63
N HIS A 171 20.76 3.16 -5.67
CA HIS A 171 20.33 4.03 -6.75
C HIS A 171 19.26 5.03 -6.28
N LEU A 172 18.32 4.55 -5.45
CA LEU A 172 17.30 5.42 -4.83
C LEU A 172 17.96 6.53 -4.00
N GLU A 173 18.91 6.20 -3.14
CA GLU A 173 19.67 7.18 -2.35
C GLU A 173 20.33 8.26 -3.21
N VAL A 174 20.91 7.88 -4.35
CA VAL A 174 21.50 8.84 -5.29
C VAL A 174 20.42 9.75 -5.87
N LEU A 175 19.28 9.20 -6.29
CA LEU A 175 18.16 9.99 -6.83
C LEU A 175 17.60 10.98 -5.80
N GLU A 176 17.50 10.58 -4.56
CA GLU A 176 17.08 11.47 -3.46
C GLU A 176 18.09 12.58 -3.23
N ASN A 177 19.38 12.24 -3.13
CA ASN A 177 20.46 13.19 -2.87
C ASN A 177 20.59 14.27 -3.96
N VAL A 178 20.25 13.94 -5.20
CA VAL A 178 20.25 14.92 -6.31
C VAL A 178 18.87 15.58 -6.53
N GLY A 179 17.88 15.27 -5.70
CA GLY A 179 16.55 15.87 -5.73
C GLY A 179 15.64 15.36 -6.86
N MET A 180 15.95 14.23 -7.47
CA MET A 180 15.15 13.68 -8.59
C MET A 180 13.86 12.96 -8.13
N THR A 181 13.69 12.74 -6.84
CA THR A 181 12.46 12.19 -6.24
C THR A 181 11.44 13.27 -5.84
N ARG A 182 11.79 14.54 -6.00
CA ARG A 182 10.93 15.68 -5.67
C ARG A 182 9.75 15.78 -6.63
N ILE A 183 8.60 16.23 -6.11
CA ILE A 183 7.36 16.48 -6.87
C ILE A 183 7.08 17.97 -7.10
N ASP A 184 7.84 18.85 -6.43
CA ASP A 184 7.71 20.29 -6.59
C ASP A 184 8.36 20.75 -7.91
N PRO A 185 7.85 21.85 -8.54
CA PRO A 185 8.44 22.39 -9.74
C PRO A 185 9.91 22.79 -9.53
N VAL A 186 10.76 22.41 -10.48
CA VAL A 186 12.16 22.87 -10.54
C VAL A 186 12.19 24.17 -11.34
N THR A 187 12.58 25.25 -10.70
CA THR A 187 12.75 26.57 -11.30
C THR A 187 14.21 26.83 -11.67
#